data_b5e33f9200d51bf833eb147e2b2561c8
#
_entry.id   b5e33f9200d51bf833eb147e2b2561c8
#
_cell.length_a   1.000
_cell.length_b   1.000
_cell.length_c   1.000
_cell.angle_alpha   90.00
_cell.angle_beta   90.00
_cell.angle_gamma   90.00
#
_symmetry.space_group_name_H-M   'P 1'
#
loop_
_entity.id
_entity.type
_entity.pdbx_description
1 polymer ?
#
loop_
_entity_poly.entity_id
_entity_poly.type
_entity_poly.pdbx_seq_one_letter_code
_entity_poly.pdbx_strand_id
1 'polypeptide(L)'
;MFKVTFKFEGAEDVITYAQEGENLLEIARKSNVAIDAPCSGNASCGKCRVKLIGGEIESPKTRHITDEEYAEGWRLACVSKVTGDVEVQVPDIASAYRSRMKVADLSSKEEVAIFEKAKSDVESAGISLTNSLDVINVKMNVPTLDDTMPDNERLVRAIKKQTGIKKVRMPYSVLRKISYVFRESNFEVQCVIRSTENDIFIYDVYKKDEKVVIGGLAIDIGTTTVSALLIDMKSGEILGKASSGNGQIRYGA
;
A
#
# COMPACT_ATOMS: atom_id res chain seq x y z
N MET A 1 24.92 23.92 -23.97
CA MET A 1 24.24 23.13 -22.91
C MET A 1 24.34 23.90 -21.61
N PHE A 2 23.26 24.12 -20.94
CA PHE A 2 23.17 24.84 -19.66
C PHE A 2 23.02 23.87 -18.50
N LYS A 3 23.64 24.23 -17.38
CA LYS A 3 23.57 23.45 -16.15
C LYS A 3 22.23 23.75 -15.45
N VAL A 4 21.47 22.71 -15.12
CA VAL A 4 20.22 22.80 -14.36
C VAL A 4 20.41 22.06 -13.03
N THR A 5 20.23 22.79 -11.92
CA THR A 5 20.36 22.23 -10.57
C THR A 5 18.99 22.26 -9.89
N PHE A 6 18.46 21.08 -9.55
CA PHE A 6 17.27 20.95 -8.71
C PHE A 6 17.69 20.76 -7.26
N LYS A 7 17.32 21.69 -6.40
CA LYS A 7 17.61 21.67 -4.96
C LYS A 7 16.41 21.18 -4.17
N PHE A 8 16.68 20.41 -3.12
CA PHE A 8 15.68 19.84 -2.24
C PHE A 8 15.99 20.18 -0.78
N GLU A 9 14.95 20.33 0.04
CA GLU A 9 15.11 20.42 1.49
C GLU A 9 15.36 19.01 2.06
N GLY A 10 16.58 18.79 2.61
CA GLY A 10 16.92 17.53 3.29
C GLY A 10 17.28 16.35 2.38
N ALA A 11 17.53 16.58 1.10
CA ALA A 11 18.02 15.57 0.15
C ALA A 11 19.16 16.13 -0.72
N GLU A 12 19.87 15.26 -1.42
CA GLU A 12 20.93 15.65 -2.34
C GLU A 12 20.39 16.37 -3.57
N ASP A 13 21.14 17.37 -4.04
CA ASP A 13 20.80 18.12 -5.26
C ASP A 13 20.95 17.24 -6.50
N VAL A 14 20.04 17.40 -7.46
CA VAL A 14 20.13 16.74 -8.76
C VAL A 14 20.64 17.73 -9.79
N ILE A 15 21.78 17.41 -10.41
CA ILE A 15 22.41 18.21 -11.46
C ILE A 15 22.21 17.52 -12.80
N THR A 16 21.74 18.27 -13.79
CA THR A 16 21.57 17.81 -15.17
C THR A 16 21.94 18.92 -16.15
N TYR A 17 21.90 18.62 -17.44
CA TYR A 17 22.24 19.58 -18.52
C TYR A 17 21.09 19.63 -19.52
N ALA A 18 20.75 20.82 -19.97
CA ALA A 18 19.70 21.09 -20.92
C ALA A 18 20.15 21.93 -22.10
N GLN A 19 19.41 21.87 -23.20
CA GLN A 19 19.57 22.77 -24.31
C GLN A 19 18.77 24.05 -24.09
N GLU A 20 19.14 25.12 -24.78
CA GLU A 20 18.40 26.38 -24.78
C GLU A 20 16.94 26.14 -25.24
N GLY A 21 15.98 26.68 -24.51
CA GLY A 21 14.55 26.57 -24.80
C GLY A 21 13.90 25.25 -24.32
N GLU A 22 14.67 24.32 -23.75
CA GLU A 22 14.09 23.09 -23.18
C GLU A 22 13.17 23.40 -21.98
N ASN A 23 12.06 22.68 -21.91
CA ASN A 23 11.06 22.87 -20.87
C ASN A 23 11.53 22.29 -19.51
N LEU A 24 11.44 23.10 -18.45
CA LEU A 24 11.94 22.74 -17.12
C LEU A 24 11.26 21.49 -16.53
N LEU A 25 9.95 21.30 -16.77
CA LEU A 25 9.23 20.10 -16.31
C LEU A 25 9.71 18.84 -17.04
N GLU A 26 9.99 18.93 -18.35
CA GLU A 26 10.52 17.80 -19.11
C GLU A 26 11.94 17.44 -18.69
N ILE A 27 12.77 18.44 -18.40
CA ILE A 27 14.13 18.23 -17.85
C ILE A 27 14.05 17.51 -16.50
N ALA A 28 13.14 17.95 -15.62
CA ALA A 28 12.90 17.31 -14.34
C ALA A 28 12.50 15.83 -14.51
N ARG A 29 11.57 15.53 -15.42
CA ARG A 29 11.13 14.17 -15.75
C ARG A 29 12.29 13.29 -16.24
N LYS A 30 13.09 13.78 -17.18
CA LYS A 30 14.28 13.07 -17.74
C LYS A 30 15.32 12.76 -16.64
N SER A 31 15.42 13.63 -15.65
CA SER A 31 16.39 13.51 -14.54
C SER A 31 15.80 12.84 -13.29
N ASN A 32 14.63 12.22 -13.38
CA ASN A 32 13.90 11.60 -12.26
C ASN A 32 13.61 12.55 -11.09
N VAL A 33 13.47 13.84 -11.36
CA VAL A 33 13.04 14.84 -10.38
C VAL A 33 11.51 14.89 -10.35
N ALA A 34 10.92 14.62 -9.20
CA ALA A 34 9.49 14.65 -9.03
C ALA A 34 8.97 16.08 -8.82
N ILE A 35 8.22 16.61 -9.79
CA ILE A 35 7.45 17.86 -9.68
C ILE A 35 5.98 17.52 -9.85
N ASP A 36 5.12 18.03 -8.95
CA ASP A 36 3.67 17.80 -9.01
C ASP A 36 3.05 18.46 -10.24
N ALA A 37 2.69 17.64 -11.23
CA ALA A 37 2.13 18.14 -12.49
C ALA A 37 0.94 17.29 -12.96
N PRO A 38 -0.18 17.23 -12.21
CA PRO A 38 -1.30 16.32 -12.51
C PRO A 38 -2.02 16.67 -13.82
N CYS A 39 -1.84 17.89 -14.35
CA CYS A 39 -2.36 18.26 -15.67
C CYS A 39 -1.39 17.89 -16.82
N SER A 40 -0.39 17.08 -16.57
CA SER A 40 0.62 16.66 -17.56
C SER A 40 1.37 17.80 -18.27
N GLY A 41 1.41 18.97 -17.65
CA GLY A 41 2.11 20.14 -18.21
C GLY A 41 1.22 21.14 -18.96
N ASN A 42 -0.10 20.97 -18.95
CA ASN A 42 -1.04 21.86 -19.68
C ASN A 42 -1.31 23.22 -19.00
N ALA A 43 -0.53 23.61 -18.00
CA ALA A 43 -0.64 24.85 -17.23
C ALA A 43 -2.03 25.12 -16.60
N SER A 44 -2.90 24.12 -16.51
CA SER A 44 -4.28 24.29 -16.04
C SER A 44 -4.44 24.18 -14.53
N CYS A 45 -3.54 23.49 -13.82
CA CYS A 45 -3.69 23.18 -12.39
C CYS A 45 -2.85 24.05 -11.44
N GLY A 46 -1.78 24.70 -11.93
CA GLY A 46 -0.90 25.55 -11.14
C GLY A 46 -0.05 24.81 -10.06
N LYS A 47 0.07 23.50 -10.14
CA LYS A 47 0.72 22.69 -9.07
C LYS A 47 2.22 22.45 -9.27
N CYS A 48 2.72 22.55 -10.51
CA CYS A 48 4.14 22.34 -10.83
C CYS A 48 5.04 23.52 -10.41
N ARG A 49 4.88 23.95 -9.17
CA ARG A 49 5.56 25.14 -8.62
C ARG A 49 7.01 24.78 -8.26
N VAL A 50 7.92 25.63 -8.68
CA VAL A 50 9.34 25.61 -8.29
C VAL A 50 9.75 27.03 -7.92
N LYS A 51 10.77 27.17 -7.08
CA LYS A 51 11.32 28.49 -6.74
C LYS A 51 12.65 28.67 -7.42
N LEU A 52 12.77 29.68 -8.26
CA LEU A 52 14.04 30.09 -8.86
C LEU A 52 14.95 30.66 -7.78
N ILE A 53 16.13 30.08 -7.58
CA ILE A 53 17.12 30.50 -6.58
C ILE A 53 18.26 31.24 -7.26
N GLY A 54 18.64 30.82 -8.47
CA GLY A 54 19.74 31.41 -9.21
C GLY A 54 19.60 31.18 -10.72
N GLY A 55 20.22 32.02 -11.50
CA GLY A 55 20.16 31.99 -12.96
C GLY A 55 18.91 32.63 -13.56
N GLU A 56 18.70 32.42 -14.88
CA GLU A 56 17.58 33.01 -15.60
C GLU A 56 16.82 31.93 -16.39
N ILE A 57 15.50 32.06 -16.38
CA ILE A 57 14.59 31.22 -17.17
C ILE A 57 13.54 32.08 -17.83
N GLU A 58 13.15 31.75 -19.05
CA GLU A 58 11.96 32.30 -19.67
C GLU A 58 10.72 31.65 -19.03
N SER A 59 9.96 32.43 -18.28
CA SER A 59 8.76 31.92 -17.57
C SER A 59 7.64 32.97 -17.64
N PRO A 60 6.61 32.76 -18.46
CA PRO A 60 5.48 33.69 -18.53
C PRO A 60 4.69 33.69 -17.20
N LYS A 61 4.17 34.87 -16.84
CA LYS A 61 3.21 34.94 -15.73
C LYS A 61 1.96 34.13 -16.06
N THR A 62 1.44 33.47 -15.06
CA THR A 62 0.24 32.66 -15.16
C THR A 62 -0.76 33.06 -14.06
N ARG A 63 -2.06 32.83 -14.26
CA ARG A 63 -3.09 33.07 -13.24
C ARG A 63 -2.93 32.33 -11.91
N HIS A 64 -1.99 31.37 -11.87
CA HIS A 64 -1.76 30.51 -10.71
C HIS A 64 -0.61 30.98 -9.82
N ILE A 65 0.09 32.06 -10.20
CA ILE A 65 1.17 32.67 -9.44
C ILE A 65 0.87 34.17 -9.34
N THR A 66 0.78 34.67 -8.12
CA THR A 66 0.55 36.10 -7.88
C THR A 66 1.79 36.91 -8.23
N ASP A 67 1.64 38.25 -8.29
CA ASP A 67 2.75 39.14 -8.61
C ASP A 67 3.82 39.10 -7.50
N GLU A 68 3.39 38.98 -6.25
CA GLU A 68 4.25 38.85 -5.09
C GLU A 68 5.06 37.52 -5.16
N GLU A 69 4.37 36.43 -5.40
CA GLU A 69 5.02 35.11 -5.54
C GLU A 69 6.00 35.07 -6.72
N TYR A 70 5.63 35.74 -7.85
CA TYR A 70 6.51 35.83 -9.01
C TYR A 70 7.78 36.62 -8.69
N ALA A 71 7.66 37.71 -7.92
CA ALA A 71 8.78 38.51 -7.44
C ALA A 71 9.68 37.74 -6.46
N GLU A 72 9.09 36.83 -5.65
CA GLU A 72 9.80 35.92 -4.74
C GLU A 72 10.53 34.77 -5.47
N GLY A 73 10.38 34.67 -6.78
CA GLY A 73 11.03 33.63 -7.58
C GLY A 73 10.15 32.43 -7.90
N TRP A 74 8.88 32.39 -7.51
CA TRP A 74 8.01 31.26 -7.85
C TRP A 74 7.69 31.20 -9.34
N ARG A 75 7.76 29.99 -9.89
CA ARG A 75 7.51 29.70 -11.31
C ARG A 75 6.73 28.40 -11.44
N LEU A 76 6.06 28.23 -12.60
CA LEU A 76 5.50 26.93 -12.98
C LEU A 76 6.46 26.22 -13.93
N ALA A 77 6.96 25.06 -13.54
CA ALA A 77 7.93 24.31 -14.33
C ALA A 77 7.42 23.95 -15.73
N CYS A 78 6.11 23.72 -15.90
CA CYS A 78 5.52 23.33 -17.18
C CYS A 78 5.49 24.43 -18.25
N VAL A 79 5.63 25.71 -17.87
CA VAL A 79 5.68 26.83 -18.80
C VAL A 79 7.03 27.53 -18.82
N SER A 80 7.98 27.05 -18.01
CA SER A 80 9.32 27.62 -17.89
C SER A 80 10.28 26.96 -18.87
N LYS A 81 11.12 27.76 -19.54
CA LYS A 81 12.14 27.29 -20.47
C LYS A 81 13.52 27.77 -20.02
N VAL A 82 14.49 26.88 -20.13
CA VAL A 82 15.89 27.18 -19.77
C VAL A 82 16.54 28.07 -20.81
N THR A 83 17.11 29.20 -20.38
CA THR A 83 17.82 30.16 -21.24
C THR A 83 19.28 30.34 -20.81
N GLY A 84 19.69 29.79 -19.67
CA GLY A 84 21.01 29.84 -19.10
C GLY A 84 21.19 28.80 -18.01
N ASP A 85 22.33 28.85 -17.32
CA ASP A 85 22.51 28.06 -16.12
C ASP A 85 21.45 28.45 -15.07
N VAL A 86 20.80 27.46 -14.43
CA VAL A 86 19.68 27.73 -13.54
C VAL A 86 19.70 26.82 -12.32
N GLU A 87 19.34 27.40 -11.18
CA GLU A 87 19.11 26.68 -9.92
C GLU A 87 17.67 26.90 -9.47
N VAL A 88 16.94 25.81 -9.27
CA VAL A 88 15.58 25.84 -8.79
C VAL A 88 15.41 24.96 -7.56
N GLN A 89 14.73 25.49 -6.56
CA GLN A 89 14.28 24.71 -5.43
C GLN A 89 12.97 24.03 -5.78
N VAL A 90 12.95 22.72 -5.66
CA VAL A 90 11.75 21.90 -5.78
C VAL A 90 11.15 21.75 -4.38
N PRO A 91 9.92 22.23 -4.15
CA PRO A 91 9.26 22.01 -2.87
C PRO A 91 9.18 20.53 -2.56
N ASP A 92 9.38 20.14 -1.30
CA ASP A 92 9.19 18.75 -0.88
C ASP A 92 7.72 18.36 -1.05
N ILE A 93 7.41 17.77 -2.20
CA ILE A 93 6.08 17.26 -2.54
C ILE A 93 5.66 16.23 -1.50
N ALA A 94 6.60 15.40 -1.04
CA ALA A 94 6.30 14.37 -0.07
C ALA A 94 5.93 14.95 1.30
N SER A 95 6.51 16.07 1.74
CA SER A 95 6.12 16.74 2.99
C SER A 95 4.79 17.46 2.84
N ALA A 96 4.56 18.13 1.70
CA ALA A 96 3.27 18.77 1.40
C ALA A 96 2.14 17.75 1.30
N TYR A 97 2.42 16.54 0.79
CA TYR A 97 1.46 15.43 0.77
C TYR A 97 1.36 14.73 2.12
N ARG A 98 2.46 14.54 2.86
CA ARG A 98 2.40 14.03 4.24
C ARG A 98 1.58 14.93 5.16
N SER A 99 1.63 16.24 5.00
CA SER A 99 0.80 17.18 5.76
C SER A 99 -0.68 17.18 5.32
N ARG A 100 -0.96 16.80 4.07
CA ARG A 100 -2.33 16.63 3.52
C ARG A 100 -2.81 15.18 3.58
N MET A 101 -1.90 14.22 3.67
CA MET A 101 -2.21 12.82 3.98
C MET A 101 -2.62 12.77 5.46
N LYS A 102 -3.84 13.11 5.73
CA LYS A 102 -4.55 12.49 6.83
C LYS A 102 -4.70 11.01 6.44
N VAL A 103 -3.62 10.24 6.57
CA VAL A 103 -3.77 8.81 6.83
C VAL A 103 -4.68 8.80 8.03
N ALA A 104 -5.84 8.15 7.89
CA ALA A 104 -6.76 7.99 8.99
C ALA A 104 -5.93 7.61 10.22
N ASP A 105 -5.72 8.57 11.11
CA ASP A 105 -4.96 8.31 12.31
C ASP A 105 -5.92 7.69 13.30
N LEU A 106 -6.14 6.35 13.15
CA LEU A 106 -6.99 5.59 14.04
C LEU A 106 -6.53 5.65 15.51
N SER A 107 -5.48 6.43 15.81
CA SER A 107 -5.16 6.84 17.18
C SER A 107 -5.97 8.06 17.64
N SER A 108 -6.58 8.85 16.74
CA SER A 108 -7.46 9.94 17.12
C SER A 108 -8.86 9.43 17.47
N LYS A 109 -9.44 9.92 18.55
CA LYS A 109 -10.80 9.54 18.98
C LYS A 109 -11.87 9.83 17.92
N GLU A 110 -11.65 10.87 17.11
CA GLU A 110 -12.57 11.28 16.05
C GLU A 110 -12.57 10.30 14.87
N GLU A 111 -11.41 9.79 14.48
CA GLU A 111 -11.30 8.82 13.38
C GLU A 111 -11.74 7.42 13.79
N VAL A 112 -11.48 7.02 15.04
CA VAL A 112 -12.06 5.79 15.61
C VAL A 112 -13.59 5.87 15.59
N ALA A 113 -14.17 7.02 15.96
CA ALA A 113 -15.62 7.19 15.92
C ALA A 113 -16.20 7.11 14.49
N ILE A 114 -15.49 7.66 13.49
CA ILE A 114 -15.88 7.55 12.07
C ILE A 114 -15.83 6.09 11.61
N PHE A 115 -14.78 5.37 11.98
CA PHE A 115 -14.62 3.96 11.63
C PHE A 115 -15.73 3.08 12.28
N GLU A 116 -15.98 3.26 13.57
CA GLU A 116 -17.03 2.52 14.28
C GLU A 116 -18.43 2.83 13.72
N LYS A 117 -18.67 4.08 13.35
CA LYS A 117 -19.90 4.47 12.66
C LYS A 117 -20.05 3.77 11.31
N ALA A 118 -19.00 3.80 10.47
CA ALA A 118 -19.01 3.12 9.17
C ALA A 118 -19.25 1.61 9.31
N LYS A 119 -18.65 0.97 10.31
CA LYS A 119 -18.86 -0.43 10.64
C LYS A 119 -20.32 -0.69 11.02
N SER A 120 -20.88 0.12 11.92
CA SER A 120 -22.29 0.03 12.34
C SER A 120 -23.26 0.25 11.17
N ASP A 121 -22.96 1.20 10.26
CA ASP A 121 -23.78 1.47 9.08
C ASP A 121 -23.81 0.26 8.13
N VAL A 122 -22.66 -0.41 7.92
CA VAL A 122 -22.55 -1.63 7.10
C VAL A 122 -23.32 -2.79 7.73
N GLU A 123 -23.19 -3.00 9.04
CA GLU A 123 -23.93 -4.03 9.78
C GLU A 123 -25.45 -3.76 9.75
N SER A 124 -25.86 -2.50 9.91
CA SER A 124 -27.26 -2.08 9.85
C SER A 124 -27.88 -2.26 8.46
N ALA A 125 -27.06 -2.17 7.41
CA ALA A 125 -27.46 -2.48 6.04
C ALA A 125 -27.61 -4.00 5.76
N GLY A 126 -27.42 -4.85 6.79
CA GLY A 126 -27.54 -6.31 6.67
C GLY A 126 -26.33 -6.96 5.98
N ILE A 127 -25.24 -6.24 5.82
CA ILE A 127 -24.00 -6.77 5.27
C ILE A 127 -23.23 -7.44 6.42
N SER A 128 -23.09 -8.76 6.35
CA SER A 128 -22.28 -9.50 7.32
C SER A 128 -20.79 -9.23 7.09
N LEU A 129 -20.11 -8.76 8.13
CA LEU A 129 -18.63 -8.62 8.12
C LEU A 129 -17.91 -9.95 8.37
N THR A 130 -18.64 -11.08 8.34
CA THR A 130 -18.02 -12.40 8.46
C THR A 130 -17.24 -12.73 7.21
N ASN A 131 -16.01 -13.18 7.39
CA ASN A 131 -15.23 -13.78 6.32
C ASN A 131 -15.35 -15.30 6.42
N SER A 132 -15.18 -16.00 5.30
CA SER A 132 -15.21 -17.46 5.25
C SER A 132 -13.90 -18.11 5.77
N LEU A 133 -12.94 -17.29 6.22
CA LEU A 133 -11.66 -17.75 6.76
C LEU A 133 -11.76 -17.92 8.28
N ASP A 134 -11.26 -19.03 8.77
CA ASP A 134 -11.21 -19.31 10.22
C ASP A 134 -9.98 -20.15 10.57
N VAL A 135 -9.68 -20.19 11.87
CA VAL A 135 -8.65 -21.05 12.44
C VAL A 135 -9.34 -22.10 13.31
N ILE A 136 -9.29 -23.35 12.89
CA ILE A 136 -9.88 -24.46 13.65
C ILE A 136 -8.78 -25.31 14.30
N ASN A 137 -9.04 -25.74 15.54
CA ASN A 137 -8.23 -26.73 16.20
C ASN A 137 -8.67 -28.12 15.77
N VAL A 138 -7.73 -28.94 15.33
CA VAL A 138 -7.97 -30.31 14.86
C VAL A 138 -7.12 -31.27 15.67
N LYS A 139 -7.77 -32.24 16.30
CA LYS A 139 -7.12 -33.35 16.98
C LYS A 139 -7.29 -34.63 16.18
N MET A 140 -6.20 -35.31 15.93
CA MET A 140 -6.14 -36.55 15.16
C MET A 140 -5.61 -37.71 16.05
N ASN A 141 -5.96 -38.93 15.69
CA ASN A 141 -5.35 -40.09 16.33
C ASN A 141 -3.87 -40.21 15.92
N VAL A 142 -3.02 -40.53 16.85
CA VAL A 142 -1.63 -40.86 16.59
C VAL A 142 -1.57 -42.15 15.78
N PRO A 143 -0.75 -42.27 14.71
CA PRO A 143 -0.59 -43.50 13.93
C PRO A 143 -0.05 -44.63 14.80
N THR A 144 -0.52 -45.85 14.54
CA THR A 144 -0.07 -47.09 15.17
C THR A 144 0.31 -48.08 14.08
N LEU A 145 0.87 -49.24 14.49
CA LEU A 145 1.18 -50.30 13.52
C LEU A 145 -0.05 -50.84 12.81
N ASP A 146 -1.23 -50.75 13.45
CA ASP A 146 -2.52 -51.17 12.89
C ASP A 146 -3.27 -50.04 12.15
N ASP A 147 -2.85 -48.80 12.34
CA ASP A 147 -3.42 -47.62 11.66
C ASP A 147 -2.38 -46.95 10.79
N THR A 148 -2.26 -47.41 9.55
CA THR A 148 -1.28 -47.00 8.55
C THR A 148 -1.83 -45.89 7.63
N MET A 149 -2.90 -45.19 8.04
CA MET A 149 -3.52 -44.11 7.25
C MET A 149 -2.54 -42.99 6.96
N PRO A 150 -2.44 -42.48 5.72
CA PRO A 150 -1.61 -41.34 5.37
C PRO A 150 -2.00 -40.06 6.12
N ASP A 151 -1.01 -39.23 6.42
CA ASP A 151 -1.21 -38.01 7.22
C ASP A 151 -2.28 -37.04 6.61
N ASN A 152 -2.29 -36.90 5.29
CA ASN A 152 -3.30 -36.07 4.60
C ASN A 152 -4.72 -36.64 4.74
N GLU A 153 -4.88 -37.94 4.64
CA GLU A 153 -6.19 -38.58 4.81
C GLU A 153 -6.66 -38.51 6.26
N ARG A 154 -5.72 -38.66 7.20
CA ARG A 154 -5.97 -38.51 8.64
C ARG A 154 -6.51 -37.11 8.97
N LEU A 155 -5.89 -36.06 8.42
CA LEU A 155 -6.36 -34.68 8.58
C LEU A 155 -7.75 -34.49 7.97
N VAL A 156 -7.92 -34.91 6.72
CA VAL A 156 -9.21 -34.81 6.01
C VAL A 156 -10.32 -35.52 6.77
N ARG A 157 -10.06 -36.70 7.30
CA ARG A 157 -11.02 -37.47 8.10
C ARG A 157 -11.41 -36.74 9.38
N ALA A 158 -10.42 -36.18 10.09
CA ALA A 158 -10.68 -35.43 11.31
C ALA A 158 -11.53 -34.19 11.06
N ILE A 159 -11.21 -33.42 10.04
CA ILE A 159 -11.96 -32.21 9.66
C ILE A 159 -13.40 -32.58 9.23
N LYS A 160 -13.58 -33.61 8.40
CA LYS A 160 -14.91 -34.10 8.01
C LYS A 160 -15.76 -34.50 9.21
N LYS A 161 -15.15 -35.19 10.17
CA LYS A 161 -15.83 -35.61 11.41
C LYS A 161 -16.25 -34.40 12.25
N GLN A 162 -15.41 -33.40 12.35
CA GLN A 162 -15.63 -32.19 13.15
C GLN A 162 -16.68 -31.26 12.54
N THR A 163 -16.67 -31.10 11.21
CA THR A 163 -17.46 -30.08 10.50
C THR A 163 -18.71 -30.63 9.81
N GLY A 164 -18.76 -31.92 9.54
CA GLY A 164 -19.80 -32.56 8.71
C GLY A 164 -19.65 -32.33 7.22
N ILE A 165 -18.70 -31.48 6.77
CA ILE A 165 -18.51 -31.13 5.38
C ILE A 165 -17.75 -32.26 4.66
N LYS A 166 -18.28 -32.71 3.52
CA LYS A 166 -17.77 -33.90 2.83
C LYS A 166 -16.53 -33.61 1.95
N LYS A 167 -16.38 -32.41 1.45
CA LYS A 167 -15.30 -32.05 0.53
C LYS A 167 -14.25 -31.21 1.26
N VAL A 168 -13.05 -31.76 1.38
CA VAL A 168 -11.90 -31.07 2.01
C VAL A 168 -10.74 -31.12 1.04
N ARG A 169 -10.15 -29.98 0.76
CA ARG A 169 -9.03 -29.80 -0.17
C ARG A 169 -7.88 -29.09 0.51
N MET A 170 -6.66 -29.35 0.07
CA MET A 170 -5.46 -28.67 0.52
C MET A 170 -4.47 -28.50 -0.64
N PRO A 171 -3.66 -27.43 -0.65
CA PRO A 171 -2.63 -27.24 -1.67
C PRO A 171 -1.38 -28.09 -1.38
N TYR A 172 -0.54 -28.25 -2.38
CA TYR A 172 0.72 -28.98 -2.25
C TYR A 172 1.66 -28.39 -1.18
N SER A 173 1.65 -27.09 -0.98
CA SER A 173 2.40 -26.40 0.08
C SER A 173 2.08 -26.94 1.48
N VAL A 174 0.80 -27.22 1.74
CA VAL A 174 0.36 -27.84 3.00
C VAL A 174 0.80 -29.29 3.07
N LEU A 175 0.61 -30.08 2.01
CA LEU A 175 1.02 -31.49 1.97
C LEU A 175 2.50 -31.68 2.30
N ARG A 176 3.37 -30.78 1.86
CA ARG A 176 4.81 -30.87 2.14
C ARG A 176 5.18 -30.74 3.61
N LYS A 177 4.38 -30.03 4.40
CA LYS A 177 4.74 -29.72 5.79
C LYS A 177 3.95 -30.49 6.85
N ILE A 178 2.78 -31.05 6.50
CA ILE A 178 1.88 -31.67 7.50
C ILE A 178 2.55 -32.77 8.31
N SER A 179 3.36 -33.61 7.67
CA SER A 179 4.01 -34.72 8.38
C SER A 179 4.95 -34.25 9.48
N TYR A 180 5.68 -33.16 9.25
CA TYR A 180 6.52 -32.54 10.25
C TYR A 180 5.68 -31.90 11.37
N VAL A 181 4.70 -31.04 10.98
CA VAL A 181 3.86 -30.31 11.93
C VAL A 181 3.09 -31.27 12.85
N PHE A 182 2.56 -32.38 12.32
CA PHE A 182 1.80 -33.34 13.11
C PHE A 182 2.65 -34.02 14.20
N ARG A 183 3.86 -34.40 13.87
CA ARG A 183 4.76 -35.05 14.83
C ARG A 183 5.24 -34.12 15.92
N GLU A 184 5.57 -32.89 15.55
CA GLU A 184 5.97 -31.83 16.49
C GLU A 184 4.83 -31.37 17.41
N SER A 185 3.56 -31.57 17.03
CA SER A 185 2.38 -31.15 17.78
C SER A 185 1.60 -32.34 18.38
N ASN A 186 2.18 -33.53 18.40
CA ASN A 186 1.51 -34.73 18.85
C ASN A 186 0.12 -34.93 18.25
N PHE A 187 -0.02 -34.65 16.92
CA PHE A 187 -1.27 -34.75 16.15
C PHE A 187 -2.42 -33.82 16.61
N GLU A 188 -2.09 -32.74 17.33
CA GLU A 188 -2.99 -31.63 17.63
C GLU A 188 -2.49 -30.36 16.91
N VAL A 189 -3.27 -29.85 15.97
CA VAL A 189 -2.85 -28.76 15.08
C VAL A 189 -3.91 -27.68 14.95
N GLN A 190 -3.50 -26.50 14.48
CA GLN A 190 -4.39 -25.45 14.01
C GLN A 190 -4.38 -25.44 12.48
N CYS A 191 -5.57 -25.40 11.88
CA CYS A 191 -5.74 -25.27 10.44
C CYS A 191 -6.39 -23.93 10.11
N VAL A 192 -5.74 -23.16 9.23
CA VAL A 192 -6.37 -22.01 8.59
C VAL A 192 -7.21 -22.53 7.43
N ILE A 193 -8.51 -22.34 7.50
CA ILE A 193 -9.46 -22.86 6.51
C ILE A 193 -10.31 -21.75 5.92
N ARG A 194 -10.77 -21.97 4.70
CA ARG A 194 -11.94 -21.30 4.16
C ARG A 194 -13.06 -22.32 4.09
N SER A 195 -14.17 -22.01 4.73
CA SER A 195 -15.35 -22.86 4.75
C SER A 195 -16.47 -22.27 3.90
N THR A 196 -17.11 -23.11 3.11
CA THR A 196 -18.37 -22.84 2.43
C THR A 196 -19.38 -23.91 2.85
N GLU A 197 -20.63 -23.84 2.40
CA GLU A 197 -21.65 -24.83 2.72
C GLU A 197 -21.25 -26.28 2.35
N ASN A 198 -20.48 -26.44 1.25
CA ASN A 198 -20.19 -27.75 0.67
C ASN A 198 -18.73 -28.17 0.71
N ASP A 199 -17.82 -27.24 1.03
CA ASP A 199 -16.39 -27.46 0.78
C ASP A 199 -15.53 -26.69 1.82
N ILE A 200 -14.45 -27.33 2.24
CA ILE A 200 -13.39 -26.71 3.04
C ILE A 200 -12.11 -26.73 2.25
N PHE A 201 -11.47 -25.57 2.17
CA PHE A 201 -10.11 -25.43 1.65
C PHE A 201 -9.15 -25.08 2.79
N ILE A 202 -8.14 -25.92 2.99
CA ILE A 202 -7.09 -25.70 4.00
C ILE A 202 -6.01 -24.84 3.36
N TYR A 203 -5.81 -23.63 3.86
CA TYR A 203 -4.74 -22.75 3.40
C TYR A 203 -3.40 -23.07 4.02
N ASP A 204 -3.42 -23.39 5.33
CA ASP A 204 -2.22 -23.70 6.05
C ASP A 204 -2.47 -24.51 7.34
N VAL A 205 -1.40 -25.11 7.87
CA VAL A 205 -1.44 -25.89 9.10
C VAL A 205 -0.27 -25.47 10.00
N TYR A 206 -0.57 -25.24 11.27
CA TYR A 206 0.32 -24.75 12.31
C TYR A 206 0.32 -25.68 13.52
N LYS A 207 1.35 -25.59 14.34
CA LYS A 207 1.38 -26.27 15.64
C LYS A 207 0.28 -25.73 16.54
N LYS A 208 -0.20 -26.53 17.48
CA LYS A 208 -1.31 -26.16 18.39
C LYS A 208 -1.07 -24.84 19.14
N ASP A 209 0.17 -24.61 19.57
CA ASP A 209 0.52 -23.49 20.44
C ASP A 209 1.08 -22.27 19.67
N GLU A 210 1.10 -22.31 18.34
CA GLU A 210 1.51 -21.18 17.53
C GLU A 210 0.42 -20.09 17.52
N LYS A 211 0.83 -18.82 17.66
CA LYS A 211 -0.09 -17.70 17.47
C LYS A 211 -0.36 -17.50 15.98
N VAL A 212 -1.54 -17.88 15.52
CA VAL A 212 -1.95 -17.72 14.12
C VAL A 212 -2.79 -16.44 13.98
N VAL A 213 -2.37 -15.56 13.08
CA VAL A 213 -3.09 -14.33 12.72
C VAL A 213 -3.41 -14.38 11.24
N ILE A 214 -4.68 -14.17 10.89
CA ILE A 214 -5.12 -14.03 9.50
C ILE A 214 -5.12 -12.55 9.16
N GLY A 215 -4.07 -12.10 8.45
CA GLY A 215 -3.93 -10.71 8.02
C GLY A 215 -4.75 -10.42 6.76
N GLY A 216 -5.54 -9.36 6.79
CA GLY A 216 -6.18 -8.76 5.62
C GLY A 216 -5.43 -7.50 5.22
N LEU A 217 -5.05 -7.39 3.93
CA LEU A 217 -4.38 -6.21 3.41
C LEU A 217 -5.31 -5.45 2.47
N ALA A 218 -5.68 -4.23 2.85
CA ALA A 218 -6.38 -3.29 1.98
C ALA A 218 -5.37 -2.29 1.41
N ILE A 219 -5.41 -2.06 0.10
CA ILE A 219 -4.53 -1.12 -0.59
C ILE A 219 -5.40 -0.15 -1.39
N ASP A 220 -5.20 1.13 -1.14
CA ASP A 220 -5.76 2.22 -1.92
C ASP A 220 -4.66 2.86 -2.78
N ILE A 221 -4.84 2.84 -4.09
CA ILE A 221 -3.90 3.40 -5.07
C ILE A 221 -4.54 4.64 -5.68
N GLY A 222 -4.32 5.78 -5.02
CA GLY A 222 -4.72 7.09 -5.55
C GLY A 222 -3.68 7.65 -6.53
N THR A 223 -4.04 8.68 -7.26
CA THR A 223 -3.16 9.36 -8.23
C THR A 223 -1.91 9.95 -7.58
N THR A 224 -2.01 10.41 -6.34
CA THR A 224 -0.93 11.07 -5.59
C THR A 224 -0.37 10.23 -4.46
N THR A 225 -1.17 9.31 -3.93
CA THR A 225 -0.84 8.56 -2.71
C THR A 225 -1.23 7.11 -2.88
N VAL A 226 -0.38 6.22 -2.38
CA VAL A 226 -0.68 4.81 -2.17
C VAL A 226 -0.74 4.58 -0.66
N SER A 227 -1.86 4.06 -0.19
CA SER A 227 -2.06 3.75 1.23
C SER A 227 -2.34 2.26 1.41
N ALA A 228 -1.81 1.67 2.45
CA ALA A 228 -2.01 0.27 2.80
C ALA A 228 -2.41 0.13 4.27
N LEU A 229 -3.38 -0.72 4.53
CA LEU A 229 -3.87 -1.04 5.85
C LEU A 229 -3.85 -2.55 6.05
N LEU A 230 -3.14 -3.02 7.08
CA LEU A 230 -3.12 -4.42 7.48
C LEU A 230 -4.00 -4.60 8.72
N ILE A 231 -4.96 -5.49 8.65
CA ILE A 231 -5.88 -5.79 9.74
C ILE A 231 -5.85 -7.27 10.12
N ASP A 232 -6.11 -7.58 11.38
CA ASP A 232 -6.48 -8.93 11.79
C ASP A 232 -7.93 -9.20 11.36
N MET A 233 -8.13 -10.13 10.45
CA MET A 233 -9.47 -10.43 9.91
C MET A 233 -10.41 -11.06 10.93
N LYS A 234 -9.92 -11.53 12.05
CA LYS A 234 -10.73 -12.13 13.11
C LYS A 234 -11.22 -11.09 14.11
N SER A 235 -10.34 -10.21 14.57
CA SER A 235 -10.67 -9.18 15.57
C SER A 235 -11.07 -7.84 14.94
N GLY A 236 -10.68 -7.58 13.70
CA GLY A 236 -10.77 -6.27 13.06
C GLY A 236 -9.70 -5.29 13.54
N GLU A 237 -8.76 -5.74 14.37
CA GLU A 237 -7.68 -4.89 14.89
C GLU A 237 -6.72 -4.49 13.78
N ILE A 238 -6.29 -3.22 13.79
CA ILE A 238 -5.30 -2.72 12.85
C ILE A 238 -3.92 -3.13 13.32
N LEU A 239 -3.26 -3.99 12.52
CA LEU A 239 -1.93 -4.50 12.78
C LEU A 239 -0.82 -3.58 12.26
N GLY A 240 -1.13 -2.80 11.22
CA GLY A 240 -0.17 -1.87 10.65
C GLY A 240 -0.79 -1.00 9.57
N LYS A 241 -0.16 0.15 9.35
CA LYS A 241 -0.51 1.07 8.28
C LYS A 241 0.75 1.60 7.60
N ALA A 242 0.69 1.81 6.30
CA ALA A 242 1.76 2.42 5.54
C ALA A 242 1.17 3.34 4.47
N SER A 243 1.89 4.40 4.15
CA SER A 243 1.50 5.33 3.11
C SER A 243 2.74 5.90 2.44
N SER A 244 2.64 6.14 1.15
CA SER A 244 3.74 6.64 0.33
C SER A 244 3.19 7.48 -0.82
N GLY A 245 3.98 8.42 -1.33
CA GLY A 245 3.66 9.12 -2.57
C GLY A 245 3.61 8.12 -3.74
N ASN A 246 2.62 8.29 -4.62
CA ASN A 246 2.55 7.49 -5.83
C ASN A 246 3.66 7.93 -6.80
N GLY A 247 4.58 7.03 -7.16
CA GLY A 247 5.64 7.32 -8.11
C GLY A 247 5.17 7.74 -9.51
N GLN A 248 3.90 7.54 -9.83
CA GLN A 248 3.27 7.99 -11.07
C GLN A 248 3.02 9.51 -11.14
N ILE A 249 3.06 10.24 -10.02
CA ILE A 249 2.87 11.69 -9.95
C ILE A 249 3.74 12.42 -10.98
N ARG A 250 4.98 11.98 -11.18
CA ARG A 250 5.93 12.57 -12.12
C ARG A 250 5.54 12.43 -13.61
N TYR A 251 4.62 11.51 -13.92
CA TYR A 251 4.14 11.29 -15.29
C TYR A 251 2.79 11.95 -15.58
N GLY A 252 2.18 12.60 -14.57
CA GLY A 252 0.82 13.09 -14.61
C GLY A 252 -0.22 12.01 -14.29
N ALA A 253 -1.37 12.43 -13.79
CA ALA A 253 -2.50 11.57 -13.48
C ALA A 253 -3.64 11.85 -14.47
#